data_6251d4ccb820db9f71c81e293eb281b6
#
_entry.id   6251d4ccb820db9f71c81e293eb281b6
#
_cell.length_a   1.000
_cell.length_b   1.000
_cell.length_c   1.000
_cell.angle_alpha   90.00
_cell.angle_beta   90.00
_cell.angle_gamma   90.00
#
_symmetry.space_group_name_H-M   'P 1'
#
loop_
_entity.id
_entity.type
_entity.pdbx_description
1 polymer ?
#
loop_
_entity_poly.entity_id
_entity_poly.type
_entity_poly.pdbx_seq_one_letter_code
_entity_poly.pdbx_strand_id
1 'polypeptide(L)'
;MRYGGNTSCVEVRLGDEVYIFDCGTGVRVLGHALSQEFKERPISAHIFVSHFHWDHIQGLPFFTPLYNNPESHFQFHCSSRVRSLKQVLEDQMASPYFPVGLAQMQAQQHFYDLDAGRMDLGTMTVETSWLNHPQGCMGFRLETKEGVVVYATDNEPGHPGFDKNVRKLAEGADVLIYDSQYLPDEYEARRRGWGHSHWREAVNVVMESGAKELVLFHHDPEHNDECIDSIVKEARNYYPQVRAAAEGMQIEVLARRAAKR
;
A
#
# COMPACT_ATOMS: atom_id res chain seq x y z
N MET A 1 -19.05 3.85 -10.30
CA MET A 1 -18.07 4.23 -9.25
C MET A 1 -16.80 4.68 -9.95
N ARG A 2 -16.38 5.92 -9.72
CA ARG A 2 -15.20 6.51 -10.36
C ARG A 2 -13.91 6.16 -9.62
N TYR A 3 -14.00 6.03 -8.29
CA TYR A 3 -12.85 5.71 -7.46
C TYR A 3 -12.57 4.21 -7.35
N GLY A 4 -13.57 3.37 -7.67
CA GLY A 4 -13.47 1.92 -7.62
C GLY A 4 -14.06 1.33 -6.35
N GLY A 5 -13.93 0.03 -6.17
CA GLY A 5 -14.44 -0.72 -5.02
C GLY A 5 -13.54 -1.89 -4.62
N ASN A 6 -12.36 -2.04 -5.26
CA ASN A 6 -11.38 -3.02 -4.82
C ASN A 6 -10.63 -2.53 -3.58
N THR A 7 -10.22 -3.46 -2.74
CA THR A 7 -9.44 -3.18 -1.55
C THR A 7 -7.94 -3.06 -1.86
N SER A 8 -7.14 -2.70 -0.87
CA SER A 8 -5.79 -2.17 -0.95
C SER A 8 -4.83 -2.98 -1.82
N CYS A 9 -4.33 -2.34 -2.89
CA CYS A 9 -3.24 -2.83 -3.72
C CYS A 9 -2.60 -1.65 -4.46
N VAL A 10 -1.32 -1.43 -4.24
CA VAL A 10 -0.54 -0.40 -4.93
C VAL A 10 0.65 -1.03 -5.63
N GLU A 11 0.81 -0.74 -6.92
CA GLU A 11 1.98 -1.13 -7.69
C GLU A 11 2.96 0.04 -7.80
N VAL A 12 4.25 -0.21 -7.58
CA VAL A 12 5.33 0.70 -7.93
C VAL A 12 6.22 0.04 -8.97
N ARG A 13 6.52 0.76 -10.05
CA ARG A 13 7.36 0.29 -11.16
C ARG A 13 8.65 1.06 -11.24
N LEU A 14 9.74 0.32 -11.46
CA LEU A 14 11.04 0.88 -11.78
C LEU A 14 11.60 0.11 -13.00
N GLY A 15 11.34 0.62 -14.19
CA GLY A 15 11.57 -0.14 -15.43
C GLY A 15 10.71 -1.41 -15.45
N ASP A 16 11.36 -2.58 -15.61
CA ASP A 16 10.69 -3.90 -15.59
C ASP A 16 10.51 -4.48 -14.18
N GLU A 17 11.05 -3.83 -13.14
CA GLU A 17 10.91 -4.29 -11.76
C GLU A 17 9.54 -3.95 -11.18
N VAL A 18 8.92 -4.94 -10.53
CA VAL A 18 7.56 -4.86 -9.99
C VAL A 18 7.61 -4.92 -8.47
N TYR A 19 7.03 -3.92 -7.82
CA TYR A 19 6.86 -3.86 -6.37
C TYR A 19 5.38 -3.67 -6.06
N ILE A 20 4.81 -4.57 -5.27
CA ILE A 20 3.38 -4.58 -4.94
C ILE A 20 3.24 -4.37 -3.44
N PHE A 21 2.38 -3.44 -3.04
CA PHE A 21 2.03 -3.15 -1.64
C PHE A 21 0.60 -3.54 -1.41
N ASP A 22 0.43 -4.51 -0.53
CA ASP A 22 -0.79 -5.22 -0.19
C ASP A 22 -1.44 -6.02 -1.32
N CYS A 23 -2.18 -7.04 -0.91
CA CYS A 23 -2.84 -8.02 -1.77
C CYS A 23 -4.36 -8.08 -1.50
N GLY A 24 -4.99 -6.90 -1.31
CA GLY A 24 -6.43 -6.80 -1.33
C GLY A 24 -7.02 -7.18 -2.68
N THR A 25 -8.31 -7.01 -2.89
CA THR A 25 -8.96 -7.46 -4.14
C THR A 25 -8.40 -6.77 -5.39
N GLY A 26 -7.77 -5.60 -5.25
CA GLY A 26 -7.08 -4.89 -6.34
C GLY A 26 -5.96 -5.72 -6.98
N VAL A 27 -5.29 -6.61 -6.23
CA VAL A 27 -4.22 -7.45 -6.77
C VAL A 27 -4.69 -8.40 -7.86
N ARG A 28 -5.98 -8.82 -7.84
CA ARG A 28 -6.58 -9.61 -8.91
C ARG A 28 -6.59 -8.85 -10.23
N VAL A 29 -6.96 -7.57 -10.19
CA VAL A 29 -6.99 -6.71 -11.39
C VAL A 29 -5.56 -6.49 -11.89
N LEU A 30 -4.64 -6.17 -10.99
CA LEU A 30 -3.21 -6.05 -11.31
C LEU A 30 -2.65 -7.35 -11.91
N GLY A 31 -3.01 -8.51 -11.36
CA GLY A 31 -2.58 -9.81 -11.88
C GLY A 31 -2.99 -10.05 -13.33
N HIS A 32 -4.19 -9.64 -13.71
CA HIS A 32 -4.60 -9.68 -15.12
C HIS A 32 -3.78 -8.76 -16.01
N ALA A 33 -3.51 -7.54 -15.57
CA ALA A 33 -2.67 -6.59 -16.31
C ALA A 33 -1.24 -7.12 -16.49
N LEU A 34 -0.62 -7.62 -15.42
CA LEU A 34 0.71 -8.24 -15.46
C LEU A 34 0.75 -9.45 -16.39
N SER A 35 -0.25 -10.33 -16.34
CA SER A 35 -0.33 -11.49 -17.22
C SER A 35 -0.44 -11.09 -18.70
N GLN A 36 -1.13 -10.01 -19.01
CA GLN A 36 -1.22 -9.48 -20.38
C GLN A 36 0.09 -8.82 -20.84
N GLU A 37 0.75 -8.09 -19.95
CA GLU A 37 2.01 -7.40 -20.24
C GLU A 37 3.18 -8.39 -20.44
N PHE A 38 3.34 -9.31 -19.48
CA PHE A 38 4.46 -10.26 -19.50
C PHE A 38 4.23 -11.47 -20.44
N LYS A 39 2.96 -11.86 -20.66
CA LYS A 39 2.59 -13.05 -21.48
C LYS A 39 3.30 -14.31 -20.98
N GLU A 40 4.17 -14.91 -21.82
CA GLU A 40 4.94 -16.10 -21.50
C GLU A 40 6.24 -15.81 -20.70
N ARG A 41 6.62 -14.53 -20.56
CA ARG A 41 7.83 -14.16 -19.82
C ARG A 41 7.59 -14.35 -18.32
N PRO A 42 8.60 -14.86 -17.57
CA PRO A 42 8.52 -14.94 -16.13
C PRO A 42 8.40 -13.54 -15.49
N ILE A 43 7.66 -13.45 -14.40
CA ILE A 43 7.53 -12.24 -13.60
C ILE A 43 8.40 -12.37 -12.37
N SER A 44 9.22 -11.35 -12.08
CA SER A 44 9.90 -11.20 -10.81
C SER A 44 9.31 -10.00 -10.07
N ALA A 45 8.79 -10.22 -8.86
CA ALA A 45 8.17 -9.16 -8.09
C ALA A 45 8.45 -9.27 -6.59
N HIS A 46 8.56 -8.12 -5.93
CA HIS A 46 8.52 -7.99 -4.48
C HIS A 46 7.11 -7.63 -4.05
N ILE A 47 6.58 -8.37 -3.09
CA ILE A 47 5.24 -8.14 -2.52
C ILE A 47 5.41 -7.81 -1.04
N PHE A 48 5.05 -6.60 -0.66
CA PHE A 48 5.09 -6.11 0.72
C PHE A 48 3.69 -6.12 1.29
N VAL A 49 3.47 -6.84 2.37
CA VAL A 49 2.18 -6.89 3.07
C VAL A 49 2.29 -6.07 4.34
N SER A 50 1.46 -5.04 4.44
CA SER A 50 1.48 -4.11 5.59
C SER A 50 1.02 -4.79 6.87
N HIS A 51 -0.06 -5.56 6.80
CA HIS A 51 -0.63 -6.35 7.89
C HIS A 51 -1.64 -7.40 7.34
N PHE A 52 -2.32 -8.15 8.23
CA PHE A 52 -3.12 -9.32 7.85
C PHE A 52 -4.64 -9.09 7.86
N HIS A 53 -5.14 -7.86 7.92
CA HIS A 53 -6.58 -7.67 7.75
C HIS A 53 -7.00 -8.13 6.34
N TRP A 54 -8.22 -8.60 6.21
CA TRP A 54 -8.66 -9.28 4.99
C TRP A 54 -8.57 -8.42 3.74
N ASP A 55 -8.90 -7.16 3.86
CA ASP A 55 -8.84 -6.19 2.77
C ASP A 55 -7.41 -5.91 2.26
N HIS A 56 -6.37 -6.45 2.95
CA HIS A 56 -4.97 -6.40 2.54
C HIS A 56 -4.42 -7.73 2.02
N ILE A 57 -5.14 -8.86 2.20
CA ILE A 57 -4.65 -10.19 1.80
C ILE A 57 -5.65 -11.01 0.98
N GLN A 58 -6.94 -10.68 0.99
CA GLN A 58 -8.00 -11.53 0.43
C GLN A 58 -7.95 -11.69 -1.10
N GLY A 59 -7.23 -10.82 -1.81
CA GLY A 59 -7.10 -10.91 -3.26
C GLY A 59 -6.02 -11.90 -3.72
N LEU A 60 -5.09 -12.28 -2.86
CA LEU A 60 -3.95 -13.10 -3.23
C LEU A 60 -4.35 -14.47 -3.85
N PRO A 61 -5.37 -15.19 -3.35
CA PRO A 61 -5.82 -16.43 -3.95
C PRO A 61 -6.25 -16.29 -5.43
N PHE A 62 -6.52 -15.08 -5.87
CA PHE A 62 -6.95 -14.74 -7.24
C PHE A 62 -5.86 -14.05 -8.07
N PHE A 63 -4.64 -13.97 -7.56
CA PHE A 63 -3.52 -13.37 -8.27
C PHE A 63 -2.94 -14.35 -9.28
N THR A 64 -3.46 -14.29 -10.51
CA THR A 64 -3.15 -15.23 -11.60
C THR A 64 -1.66 -15.45 -11.89
N PRO A 65 -0.75 -14.47 -11.75
CA PRO A 65 0.68 -14.70 -11.99
C PRO A 65 1.31 -15.80 -11.13
N LEU A 66 0.75 -16.09 -9.94
CA LEU A 66 1.25 -17.17 -9.08
C LEU A 66 0.97 -18.58 -9.64
N TYR A 67 0.03 -18.71 -10.59
CA TYR A 67 -0.39 -19.99 -11.14
C TYR A 67 0.14 -20.28 -12.53
N ASN A 68 0.60 -19.25 -13.25
CA ASN A 68 0.78 -19.36 -14.71
C ASN A 68 2.17 -19.78 -15.15
N ASN A 69 3.22 -19.44 -14.39
CA ASN A 69 4.59 -19.66 -14.85
C ASN A 69 5.51 -20.08 -13.69
N PRO A 70 6.05 -21.34 -13.71
CA PRO A 70 6.95 -21.84 -12.67
C PRO A 70 8.33 -21.15 -12.63
N GLU A 71 8.69 -20.41 -13.68
CA GLU A 71 9.92 -19.60 -13.70
C GLU A 71 9.72 -18.21 -13.10
N SER A 72 8.48 -17.83 -12.76
CA SER A 72 8.20 -16.57 -12.05
C SER A 72 8.64 -16.65 -10.59
N HIS A 73 9.11 -15.53 -10.04
CA HIS A 73 9.62 -15.42 -8.68
C HIS A 73 8.90 -14.31 -7.92
N PHE A 74 8.28 -14.66 -6.81
CA PHE A 74 7.62 -13.72 -5.93
C PHE A 74 8.26 -13.75 -4.54
N GLN A 75 8.75 -12.59 -4.11
CA GLN A 75 9.39 -12.38 -2.82
C GLN A 75 8.42 -11.64 -1.91
N PHE A 76 7.89 -12.34 -0.93
CA PHE A 76 6.93 -11.80 0.03
C PHE A 76 7.63 -11.28 1.26
N HIS A 77 7.34 -10.05 1.64
CA HIS A 77 7.90 -9.35 2.78
C HIS A 77 6.78 -8.93 3.74
N CYS A 78 6.80 -9.41 4.96
CA CYS A 78 5.82 -9.08 5.98
C CYS A 78 6.38 -9.32 7.38
N SER A 79 5.87 -8.62 8.38
CA SER A 79 6.26 -8.91 9.75
C SER A 79 5.63 -10.19 10.28
N SER A 80 6.43 -11.01 10.95
CA SER A 80 6.00 -12.24 11.61
C SER A 80 5.60 -12.04 13.09
N ARG A 81 5.51 -10.80 13.57
CA ARG A 81 5.19 -10.51 14.99
C ARG A 81 3.92 -11.20 15.48
N VAL A 82 2.90 -11.30 14.65
CA VAL A 82 1.64 -12.00 14.98
C VAL A 82 1.71 -13.44 14.52
N ARG A 83 2.00 -13.64 13.22
CA ARG A 83 2.18 -14.96 12.56
C ARG A 83 3.04 -14.79 11.31
N SER A 84 3.63 -15.89 10.80
CA SER A 84 4.28 -15.82 9.50
C SER A 84 3.26 -15.62 8.38
N LEU A 85 3.58 -14.78 7.40
CA LEU A 85 2.70 -14.54 6.23
C LEU A 85 2.35 -15.84 5.52
N LYS A 86 3.32 -16.75 5.35
CA LYS A 86 3.08 -18.07 4.73
C LYS A 86 1.95 -18.81 5.42
N GLN A 87 1.97 -18.88 6.77
CA GLN A 87 0.94 -19.57 7.54
C GLN A 87 -0.43 -18.89 7.41
N VAL A 88 -0.46 -17.55 7.39
CA VAL A 88 -1.72 -16.80 7.21
C VAL A 88 -2.33 -17.09 5.83
N LEU A 89 -1.51 -17.16 4.79
CA LEU A 89 -1.98 -17.48 3.44
C LEU A 89 -2.42 -18.94 3.31
N GLU A 90 -1.71 -19.89 3.93
CA GLU A 90 -2.12 -21.28 3.99
C GLU A 90 -3.49 -21.43 4.67
N ASP A 91 -3.71 -20.72 5.78
CA ASP A 91 -4.96 -20.78 6.54
C ASP A 91 -6.14 -20.17 5.75
N GLN A 92 -5.97 -19.01 5.10
CA GLN A 92 -7.06 -18.42 4.32
C GLN A 92 -7.40 -19.24 3.06
N MET A 93 -6.45 -20.02 2.55
CA MET A 93 -6.61 -20.89 1.39
C MET A 93 -6.95 -22.33 1.77
N ALA A 94 -7.18 -22.60 3.04
CA ALA A 94 -7.57 -23.93 3.50
C ALA A 94 -9.06 -24.22 3.24
N SER A 95 -9.38 -25.53 3.06
CA SER A 95 -10.77 -25.97 3.05
C SER A 95 -11.44 -25.68 4.42
N PRO A 96 -12.70 -25.20 4.46
CA PRO A 96 -13.65 -25.07 3.36
C PRO A 96 -13.62 -23.70 2.64
N TYR A 97 -12.69 -22.82 2.95
CA TYR A 97 -12.71 -21.43 2.49
C TYR A 97 -12.25 -21.29 1.01
N PHE A 98 -11.28 -22.10 0.62
CA PHE A 98 -10.74 -22.08 -0.74
C PHE A 98 -10.36 -23.48 -1.23
N PRO A 99 -10.59 -23.81 -2.53
CA PRO A 99 -10.38 -25.18 -3.02
C PRO A 99 -8.92 -25.47 -3.42
N VAL A 100 -8.08 -24.44 -3.56
CA VAL A 100 -6.70 -24.55 -4.05
C VAL A 100 -5.76 -24.01 -2.96
N GLY A 101 -4.91 -24.84 -2.39
CA GLY A 101 -3.97 -24.40 -1.38
C GLY A 101 -2.74 -23.69 -1.97
N LEU A 102 -1.99 -23.00 -1.14
CA LEU A 102 -0.80 -22.25 -1.51
C LEU A 102 0.24 -23.11 -2.27
N ALA A 103 0.37 -24.39 -1.91
CA ALA A 103 1.30 -25.33 -2.53
C ALA A 103 0.98 -25.67 -4.01
N GLN A 104 -0.23 -25.40 -4.50
CA GLN A 104 -0.59 -25.60 -5.91
C GLN A 104 -0.26 -24.40 -6.81
N MET A 105 0.17 -23.29 -6.26
CA MET A 105 0.70 -22.17 -7.03
C MET A 105 2.04 -22.57 -7.65
N GLN A 106 2.21 -22.37 -8.97
CA GLN A 106 3.38 -22.88 -9.71
C GLN A 106 4.62 -21.99 -9.56
N ALA A 107 4.43 -20.68 -9.42
CA ALA A 107 5.53 -19.72 -9.28
C ALA A 107 6.34 -19.97 -8.01
N GLN A 108 7.62 -19.65 -8.05
CA GLN A 108 8.51 -19.73 -6.90
C GLN A 108 8.16 -18.64 -5.90
N GLN A 109 7.96 -19.02 -4.63
CA GLN A 109 7.54 -18.14 -3.55
C GLN A 109 8.59 -18.15 -2.45
N HIS A 110 9.09 -16.98 -2.10
CA HIS A 110 10.05 -16.77 -1.02
C HIS A 110 9.44 -15.84 0.01
N PHE A 111 9.49 -16.23 1.29
CA PHE A 111 8.90 -15.48 2.40
C PHE A 111 10.00 -14.94 3.30
N TYR A 112 10.00 -13.63 3.50
CA TYR A 112 10.97 -12.92 4.32
C TYR A 112 10.26 -12.23 5.47
N ASP A 113 10.80 -12.41 6.66
CA ASP A 113 10.36 -11.68 7.84
C ASP A 113 10.85 -10.24 7.79
N LEU A 114 9.97 -9.31 8.11
CA LEU A 114 10.22 -7.88 8.02
C LEU A 114 9.97 -7.22 9.39
N ASP A 115 10.87 -6.35 9.83
CA ASP A 115 10.65 -5.46 10.98
C ASP A 115 10.96 -4.02 10.57
N ALA A 116 10.75 -3.09 11.49
CA ALA A 116 11.14 -1.69 11.27
C ALA A 116 12.64 -1.57 11.00
N GLY A 117 13.01 -0.90 9.92
CA GLY A 117 14.39 -0.78 9.50
C GLY A 117 14.56 -0.37 8.05
N ARG A 118 15.72 -0.69 7.48
CA ARG A 118 16.07 -0.35 6.09
C ARG A 118 16.56 -1.59 5.37
N MET A 119 16.05 -1.81 4.16
CA MET A 119 16.42 -2.90 3.27
C MET A 119 16.86 -2.31 1.93
N ASP A 120 17.98 -2.80 1.40
CA ASP A 120 18.50 -2.45 0.08
C ASP A 120 18.16 -3.57 -0.91
N LEU A 121 17.46 -3.23 -1.97
CA LEU A 121 17.10 -4.13 -3.08
C LEU A 121 17.93 -3.85 -4.34
N GLY A 122 19.01 -3.07 -4.22
CA GLY A 122 19.90 -2.71 -5.32
C GLY A 122 19.46 -1.45 -6.07
N THR A 123 18.34 -1.50 -6.75
CA THR A 123 17.77 -0.34 -7.48
C THR A 123 16.89 0.54 -6.62
N MET A 124 16.36 -0.01 -5.55
CA MET A 124 15.48 0.66 -4.59
C MET A 124 15.91 0.35 -3.16
N THR A 125 15.81 1.34 -2.29
CA THR A 125 15.86 1.14 -0.85
C THR A 125 14.47 1.25 -0.27
N VAL A 126 14.10 0.32 0.62
CA VAL A 126 12.84 0.33 1.36
C VAL A 126 13.12 0.58 2.84
N GLU A 127 12.62 1.69 3.39
CA GLU A 127 12.59 1.94 4.84
C GLU A 127 11.19 1.60 5.36
N THR A 128 11.15 0.90 6.48
CA THR A 128 9.90 0.42 7.10
C THR A 128 9.77 0.97 8.50
N SER A 129 8.55 1.23 8.93
CA SER A 129 8.26 1.66 10.30
C SER A 129 6.86 1.22 10.72
N TRP A 130 6.67 1.02 12.04
CA TRP A 130 5.37 0.69 12.60
C TRP A 130 4.46 1.91 12.63
N LEU A 131 3.20 1.69 12.22
CA LEU A 131 2.09 2.62 12.26
C LEU A 131 1.12 2.27 13.39
N ASN A 132 0.24 3.20 13.74
CA ASN A 132 -0.75 3.04 14.80
C ASN A 132 -2.01 2.35 14.26
N HIS A 133 -2.02 1.03 14.34
CA HIS A 133 -3.15 0.21 13.90
C HIS A 133 -3.31 -1.00 14.82
N PRO A 134 -4.53 -1.50 15.08
CA PRO A 134 -4.73 -2.72 15.85
C PRO A 134 -3.90 -3.88 15.31
N GLN A 135 -3.21 -4.61 16.18
CA GLN A 135 -2.27 -5.70 15.86
C GLN A 135 -0.98 -5.26 15.13
N GLY A 136 -0.85 -3.98 14.77
CA GLY A 136 0.29 -3.38 14.07
C GLY A 136 0.13 -3.39 12.55
N CYS A 137 0.57 -2.32 11.93
CA CYS A 137 0.66 -2.14 10.48
C CYS A 137 2.04 -1.58 10.14
N MET A 138 2.60 -1.97 9.00
CA MET A 138 3.87 -1.47 8.49
C MET A 138 3.65 -0.38 7.45
N GLY A 139 4.27 0.76 7.65
CA GLY A 139 4.42 1.77 6.60
C GLY A 139 5.74 1.57 5.84
N PHE A 140 5.77 1.97 4.58
CA PHE A 140 6.88 1.78 3.66
C PHE A 140 7.29 3.10 3.01
N ARG A 141 8.60 3.37 2.99
CA ARG A 141 9.21 4.44 2.22
C ARG A 141 10.15 3.83 1.19
N LEU A 142 9.89 4.11 -0.08
CA LEU A 142 10.63 3.62 -1.22
C LEU A 142 11.48 4.76 -1.76
N GLU A 143 12.79 4.55 -1.78
CA GLU A 143 13.75 5.53 -2.29
C GLU A 143 14.45 4.98 -3.52
N THR A 144 14.38 5.71 -4.62
CA THR A 144 15.07 5.45 -5.86
C THR A 144 15.83 6.69 -6.33
N LYS A 145 16.55 6.60 -7.45
CA LYS A 145 17.15 7.77 -8.10
C LYS A 145 16.09 8.68 -8.73
N GLU A 146 14.95 8.14 -9.10
CA GLU A 146 13.83 8.83 -9.72
C GLU A 146 13.01 9.62 -8.70
N GLY A 147 12.89 9.13 -7.48
CA GLY A 147 12.16 9.80 -6.42
C GLY A 147 11.84 8.93 -5.23
N VAL A 148 10.97 9.46 -4.38
CA VAL A 148 10.56 8.86 -3.11
C VAL A 148 9.05 8.71 -3.05
N VAL A 149 8.58 7.48 -2.84
CA VAL A 149 7.16 7.16 -2.62
C VAL A 149 6.98 6.61 -1.22
N VAL A 150 5.94 7.06 -0.52
CA VAL A 150 5.58 6.54 0.80
C VAL A 150 4.19 5.93 0.74
N TYR A 151 4.06 4.69 1.23
CA TYR A 151 2.81 4.01 1.45
C TYR A 151 2.59 3.83 2.96
N ALA A 152 1.62 4.56 3.50
CA ALA A 152 1.28 4.60 4.93
C ALA A 152 -0.23 4.52 5.10
N THR A 153 -0.80 3.38 4.74
CA THR A 153 -2.20 3.04 4.98
C THR A 153 -2.40 2.57 6.42
N ASP A 154 -3.63 2.56 6.89
CA ASP A 154 -4.03 2.00 8.19
C ASP A 154 -3.22 2.57 9.34
N ASN A 155 -3.41 3.86 9.56
CA ASN A 155 -2.74 4.60 10.61
C ASN A 155 -3.69 5.55 11.34
N GLU A 156 -3.96 5.29 12.59
CA GLU A 156 -4.75 6.16 13.45
C GLU A 156 -3.87 7.25 14.09
N PRO A 157 -4.26 8.53 14.00
CA PRO A 157 -3.52 9.62 14.63
C PRO A 157 -3.68 9.63 16.17
N GLY A 158 -2.78 10.35 16.85
CA GLY A 158 -2.88 10.63 18.27
C GLY A 158 -1.97 9.81 19.18
N HIS A 159 -1.13 8.92 18.62
CA HIS A 159 -0.08 8.24 19.37
C HIS A 159 1.29 8.84 19.05
N PRO A 160 1.94 9.59 19.97
CA PRO A 160 3.14 10.40 19.67
C PRO A 160 4.28 9.62 19.00
N GLY A 161 4.48 8.35 19.36
CA GLY A 161 5.53 7.51 18.78
C GLY A 161 5.23 7.15 17.32
N PHE A 162 4.01 6.71 17.02
CA PHE A 162 3.61 6.34 15.66
C PHE A 162 3.42 7.58 14.78
N ASP A 163 2.89 8.68 15.33
CA ASP A 163 2.78 9.96 14.62
C ASP A 163 4.14 10.47 14.16
N LYS A 164 5.18 10.29 14.99
CA LYS A 164 6.56 10.59 14.61
C LYS A 164 7.08 9.66 13.51
N ASN A 165 6.75 8.38 13.58
CA ASN A 165 7.16 7.39 12.58
C ASN A 165 6.63 7.74 11.19
N VAL A 166 5.33 8.00 11.07
CA VAL A 166 4.71 8.31 9.77
C VAL A 166 5.27 9.61 9.19
N ARG A 167 5.49 10.63 10.02
CA ARG A 167 6.10 11.90 9.56
C ARG A 167 7.54 11.71 9.09
N LYS A 168 8.30 10.86 9.77
CA LYS A 168 9.66 10.50 9.36
C LYS A 168 9.67 9.74 8.04
N LEU A 169 8.79 8.75 7.86
CA LEU A 169 8.66 8.05 6.58
C LEU A 169 8.32 9.03 5.44
N ALA A 170 7.40 9.96 5.70
CA ALA A 170 6.91 10.92 4.73
C ALA A 170 7.89 12.07 4.43
N GLU A 171 8.96 12.25 5.21
CA GLU A 171 9.86 13.40 5.09
C GLU A 171 10.39 13.60 3.66
N GLY A 172 10.00 14.73 3.05
CA GLY A 172 10.42 15.13 1.72
C GLY A 172 10.05 14.16 0.59
N ALA A 173 9.06 13.30 0.79
CA ALA A 173 8.61 12.36 -0.24
C ALA A 173 8.06 13.09 -1.47
N ASP A 174 8.21 12.49 -2.63
CA ASP A 174 7.59 13.00 -3.85
C ASP A 174 6.09 12.69 -3.87
N VAL A 175 5.70 11.50 -3.39
CA VAL A 175 4.31 11.08 -3.24
C VAL A 175 4.11 10.44 -1.87
N LEU A 176 3.12 10.91 -1.12
CA LEU A 176 2.62 10.30 0.10
C LEU A 176 1.24 9.70 -0.16
N ILE A 177 1.14 8.38 -0.09
CA ILE A 177 -0.13 7.63 -0.11
C ILE A 177 -0.50 7.39 1.36
N TYR A 178 -1.60 7.99 1.83
CA TYR A 178 -1.94 8.00 3.24
C TYR A 178 -3.41 7.68 3.50
N ASP A 179 -3.65 6.99 4.61
CA ASP A 179 -4.99 6.66 5.11
C ASP A 179 -5.86 7.90 5.29
N SER A 180 -7.04 7.85 4.74
CA SER A 180 -8.02 8.94 4.83
C SER A 180 -9.46 8.41 4.85
N GLN A 181 -9.66 7.31 5.58
CA GLN A 181 -10.91 6.57 5.57
C GLN A 181 -12.10 7.44 5.96
N TYR A 182 -11.94 8.30 6.98
CA TYR A 182 -13.06 9.02 7.59
C TYR A 182 -13.11 10.51 7.27
N LEU A 183 -14.31 11.08 7.46
CA LEU A 183 -14.46 12.51 7.71
C LEU A 183 -14.01 12.82 9.15
N PRO A 184 -13.49 14.05 9.44
CA PRO A 184 -13.08 14.42 10.79
C PRO A 184 -14.18 14.21 11.85
N ASP A 185 -15.41 14.59 11.52
CA ASP A 185 -16.55 14.46 12.44
C ASP A 185 -16.94 12.99 12.68
N GLU A 186 -16.84 12.13 11.68
CA GLU A 186 -17.07 10.69 11.82
C GLU A 186 -16.02 10.06 12.72
N TYR A 187 -14.75 10.43 12.51
CA TYR A 187 -13.64 9.96 13.33
C TYR A 187 -13.84 10.34 14.79
N GLU A 188 -14.11 11.62 15.07
CA GLU A 188 -14.31 12.12 16.42
C GLU A 188 -15.52 11.50 17.12
N ALA A 189 -16.63 11.30 16.40
CA ALA A 189 -17.87 10.83 16.99
C ALA A 189 -17.87 9.33 17.29
N ARG A 190 -17.27 8.48 16.45
CA ARG A 190 -17.51 7.03 16.48
C ARG A 190 -16.37 6.13 16.05
N ARG A 191 -15.23 6.65 15.51
CA ARG A 191 -14.22 5.84 14.83
C ARG A 191 -12.84 5.83 15.53
N ARG A 192 -12.68 6.56 16.64
CA ARG A 192 -11.48 6.48 17.47
C ARG A 192 -11.24 5.05 17.97
N GLY A 193 -10.01 4.57 17.86
CA GLY A 193 -9.63 3.20 18.22
C GLY A 193 -9.88 2.16 17.13
N TRP A 194 -10.29 2.58 15.92
CA TRP A 194 -10.51 1.69 14.79
C TRP A 194 -9.26 1.51 13.91
N GLY A 195 -8.22 2.30 14.17
CA GLY A 195 -6.94 2.15 13.50
C GLY A 195 -6.79 2.93 12.19
N HIS A 196 -7.70 3.85 11.89
CA HIS A 196 -7.72 4.63 10.66
C HIS A 196 -7.72 6.12 10.90
N SER A 197 -7.32 6.86 9.85
CA SER A 197 -7.22 8.31 9.84
C SER A 197 -8.39 8.98 9.14
N HIS A 198 -8.33 10.28 9.10
CA HIS A 198 -9.23 11.14 8.34
C HIS A 198 -8.44 12.08 7.42
N TRP A 199 -9.06 12.56 6.34
CA TRP A 199 -8.40 13.39 5.34
C TRP A 199 -7.68 14.62 5.91
N ARG A 200 -8.19 15.21 7.00
CA ARG A 200 -7.57 16.40 7.61
C ARG A 200 -6.20 16.08 8.23
N GLU A 201 -6.07 14.93 8.88
CA GLU A 201 -4.77 14.50 9.38
C GLU A 201 -3.80 14.15 8.24
N ALA A 202 -4.28 13.54 7.15
CA ALA A 202 -3.47 13.33 5.96
C ALA A 202 -2.86 14.65 5.45
N VAL A 203 -3.65 15.75 5.45
CA VAL A 203 -3.17 17.09 5.12
C VAL A 203 -2.15 17.60 6.13
N ASN A 204 -2.34 17.39 7.43
CA ASN A 204 -1.35 17.78 8.44
C ASN A 204 -0.02 17.06 8.20
N VAL A 205 -0.05 15.73 7.98
CA VAL A 205 1.15 14.92 7.74
C VAL A 205 1.91 15.40 6.51
N VAL A 206 1.24 15.66 5.37
CA VAL A 206 1.92 16.13 4.15
C VAL A 206 2.55 17.50 4.35
N MET A 207 1.88 18.41 5.04
CA MET A 207 2.41 19.76 5.31
C MET A 207 3.62 19.73 6.25
N GLU A 208 3.56 18.94 7.32
CA GLU A 208 4.62 18.84 8.33
C GLU A 208 5.84 18.07 7.83
N SER A 209 5.63 17.03 7.00
CA SER A 209 6.71 16.23 6.43
C SER A 209 7.38 16.88 5.21
N GLY A 210 6.73 17.87 4.58
CA GLY A 210 7.21 18.48 3.34
C GLY A 210 7.13 17.54 2.13
N ALA A 211 6.30 16.52 2.18
CA ALA A 211 6.00 15.69 1.00
C ALA A 211 5.31 16.54 -0.07
N LYS A 212 5.52 16.23 -1.36
CA LYS A 212 5.12 17.13 -2.46
C LYS A 212 3.71 16.90 -2.96
N GLU A 213 3.25 15.66 -2.92
CA GLU A 213 1.91 15.26 -3.34
C GLU A 213 1.30 14.32 -2.31
N LEU A 214 0.01 14.53 -2.00
CA LEU A 214 -0.80 13.68 -1.14
C LEU A 214 -1.81 12.92 -1.96
N VAL A 215 -1.80 11.61 -1.80
CA VAL A 215 -2.85 10.70 -2.31
C VAL A 215 -3.66 10.19 -1.12
N LEU A 216 -4.90 10.64 -1.03
CA LEU A 216 -5.86 10.14 -0.06
C LEU A 216 -6.24 8.71 -0.44
N PHE A 217 -6.00 7.78 0.44
CA PHE A 217 -6.15 6.34 0.21
C PHE A 217 -7.06 5.70 1.25
N HIS A 218 -7.48 4.47 1.02
CA HIS A 218 -8.29 3.68 1.94
C HIS A 218 -9.65 4.34 2.26
N HIS A 219 -10.39 4.69 1.19
CA HIS A 219 -11.71 5.34 1.34
C HIS A 219 -12.71 4.44 2.04
N ASP A 220 -13.54 5.01 2.93
CA ASP A 220 -14.62 4.25 3.57
C ASP A 220 -15.59 3.70 2.51
N PRO A 221 -15.96 2.41 2.55
CA PRO A 221 -16.88 1.82 1.58
C PRO A 221 -18.28 2.44 1.60
N GLU A 222 -18.65 3.17 2.66
CA GLU A 222 -19.90 3.93 2.74
C GLU A 222 -19.81 5.30 2.02
N HIS A 223 -18.60 5.77 1.67
CA HIS A 223 -18.40 7.03 0.95
C HIS A 223 -18.60 6.83 -0.55
N ASN A 224 -19.59 7.50 -1.13
CA ASN A 224 -19.80 7.52 -2.57
C ASN A 224 -18.85 8.51 -3.28
N ASP A 225 -18.90 8.53 -4.63
CA ASP A 225 -18.03 9.37 -5.45
C ASP A 225 -18.16 10.88 -5.11
N GLU A 226 -19.38 11.36 -4.81
CA GLU A 226 -19.62 12.76 -4.44
C GLU A 226 -19.01 13.11 -3.08
N CYS A 227 -19.03 12.18 -2.12
CA CYS A 227 -18.38 12.35 -0.83
C CYS A 227 -16.86 12.49 -1.00
N ILE A 228 -16.25 11.60 -1.77
CA ILE A 228 -14.81 11.64 -2.05
C ILE A 228 -14.40 12.91 -2.79
N ASP A 229 -15.20 13.36 -3.78
CA ASP A 229 -14.98 14.65 -4.44
C ASP A 229 -14.99 15.84 -3.49
N SER A 230 -15.93 15.82 -2.54
CA SER A 230 -16.04 16.88 -1.52
C SER A 230 -14.84 16.87 -0.59
N ILE A 231 -14.35 15.69 -0.18
CA ILE A 231 -13.13 15.52 0.61
C ILE A 231 -11.92 16.14 -0.14
N VAL A 232 -11.73 15.77 -1.41
CA VAL A 232 -10.61 16.30 -2.21
C VAL A 232 -10.70 17.82 -2.36
N LYS A 233 -11.90 18.33 -2.66
CA LYS A 233 -12.12 19.78 -2.79
C LYS A 233 -11.78 20.52 -1.50
N GLU A 234 -12.18 19.98 -0.37
CA GLU A 234 -11.94 20.59 0.93
C GLU A 234 -10.46 20.51 1.32
N ALA A 235 -9.83 19.34 1.14
CA ALA A 235 -8.40 19.15 1.39
C ALA A 235 -7.53 20.10 0.56
N ARG A 236 -7.88 20.36 -0.70
CA ARG A 236 -7.17 21.29 -1.59
C ARG A 236 -7.20 22.76 -1.14
N ASN A 237 -8.13 23.15 -0.28
CA ASN A 237 -8.11 24.49 0.30
C ASN A 237 -6.93 24.68 1.27
N TYR A 238 -6.36 23.58 1.78
CA TYR A 238 -5.23 23.58 2.72
C TYR A 238 -3.93 23.16 2.04
N TYR A 239 -4.00 22.17 1.15
CA TYR A 239 -2.85 21.66 0.39
C TYR A 239 -3.26 21.38 -1.05
N PRO A 240 -2.86 22.22 -2.03
CA PRO A 240 -3.34 22.12 -3.41
C PRO A 240 -3.01 20.80 -4.12
N GLN A 241 -1.87 20.16 -3.79
CA GLN A 241 -1.39 18.93 -4.41
C GLN A 241 -2.01 17.69 -3.73
N VAL A 242 -3.34 17.63 -3.69
CA VAL A 242 -4.11 16.49 -3.16
C VAL A 242 -4.90 15.85 -4.28
N ARG A 243 -4.89 14.53 -4.31
CA ARG A 243 -5.83 13.69 -5.09
C ARG A 243 -6.38 12.56 -4.23
N ALA A 244 -7.52 12.03 -4.61
CA ALA A 244 -8.01 10.76 -4.10
C ALA A 244 -7.45 9.62 -4.96
N ALA A 245 -7.08 8.51 -4.34
CA ALA A 245 -6.75 7.29 -5.04
C ALA A 245 -7.97 6.80 -5.84
N ALA A 246 -7.71 6.24 -7.03
CA ALA A 246 -8.73 5.60 -7.85
C ALA A 246 -8.12 4.37 -8.54
N GLU A 247 -8.95 3.37 -8.80
CA GLU A 247 -8.49 2.18 -9.49
C GLU A 247 -7.93 2.50 -10.88
N GLY A 248 -6.76 1.94 -11.18
CA GLY A 248 -6.05 2.17 -12.44
C GLY A 248 -5.38 3.55 -12.54
N MET A 249 -5.42 4.38 -11.49
CA MET A 249 -4.70 5.65 -11.46
C MET A 249 -3.19 5.40 -11.53
N GLN A 250 -2.51 6.20 -12.35
CA GLN A 250 -1.05 6.17 -12.48
C GLN A 250 -0.47 7.53 -12.10
N ILE A 251 0.63 7.50 -11.36
CA ILE A 251 1.40 8.68 -10.97
C ILE A 251 2.84 8.48 -11.42
N GLU A 252 3.30 9.36 -12.28
CA GLU A 252 4.69 9.36 -12.72
C GLU A 252 5.54 10.16 -11.72
N VAL A 253 6.51 9.51 -11.11
CA VAL A 253 7.47 10.14 -10.19
C VAL A 253 8.72 10.49 -10.99
N LEU A 254 8.86 11.77 -11.35
CA LEU A 254 9.97 12.24 -12.19
C LEU A 254 11.26 12.39 -11.38
N ALA A 255 12.37 11.98 -12.00
CA ALA A 255 13.71 12.15 -11.46
C ALA A 255 13.95 13.60 -10.97
N ARG A 256 14.48 13.74 -9.77
CA ARG A 256 14.95 15.05 -9.28
C ARG A 256 15.99 15.58 -10.26
N ARG A 257 15.63 16.55 -11.11
CA ARG A 257 16.65 17.31 -11.84
C ARG A 257 17.54 17.95 -10.76
N ALA A 258 18.80 17.50 -10.70
CA ALA A 258 19.79 18.14 -9.85
C ALA A 258 19.74 19.64 -10.12
N ALA A 259 19.35 20.42 -9.12
CA ALA A 259 19.44 21.86 -9.22
C ALA A 259 20.89 22.18 -9.53
N LYS A 260 21.18 22.62 -10.75
CA LYS A 260 22.52 23.14 -11.10
C LYS A 260 22.76 24.30 -10.12
N ARG A 261 23.69 24.06 -9.18
CA ARG A 261 24.25 25.13 -8.34
C ARG A 261 25.12 26.03 -9.20
#